data_47fff806a12887d4eedb020248e280ad
#
_entry.id   47fff806a12887d4eedb020248e280ad
#
_cell.length_a   1.000
_cell.length_b   1.000
_cell.length_c   1.000
_cell.angle_alpha   90.00
_cell.angle_beta   90.00
_cell.angle_gamma   90.00
#
_symmetry.space_group_name_H-M   'P 1'
#
loop_
_entity.id
_entity.type
_entity.pdbx_description
1 polymer ?
#
loop_
_entity_poly.entity_id
_entity_poly.type
_entity_poly.pdbx_seq_one_letter_code
_entity_poly.pdbx_strand_id
1 'polypeptide(L)'
;MADNSKFFEKYILNNNVEVPGRLVIPPLTLLSSNPDGTLSDGERKYLELRGTGVGLYILGASAVSQEGIAFRCQPRSFSEKDIESNKERAKIIKSQGALAINQIHHGGALARREYSGLSPVAPSSEIANQNLAKQGPLSEENKVKELTDSEIKKLIDDFANATEISLKAGYDGIEIHGANNYLIQQFYSPYTNRRTDDWGGSVEKRMSFPLKIVDACCKVREKYNRPDFIIGYRLSPEEPFEPGITMTETIQLVKALVQKPIQFIHISQKNFFQKTRRGEGTGIERLKVIHELTKGKVALIGVGGLRTQQNFTDAINTGFTEFVAAGVASMLNRDLGILLKENKGDKLLLELDPEHPEKYAFPTPLWNICLSDHGFDFFPPVKGKTSIKK
;
A
#
# COMPACT_ATOMS: atom_id res chain seq x y z
N MET A 1 -4.42 6.29 32.14
CA MET A 1 -5.08 5.68 30.97
C MET A 1 -4.46 6.28 29.72
N ALA A 2 -4.22 5.46 28.69
CA ALA A 2 -3.67 5.96 27.42
C ALA A 2 -4.68 6.91 26.77
N ASP A 3 -4.24 8.12 26.40
CA ASP A 3 -5.11 9.08 25.74
C ASP A 3 -5.14 8.82 24.23
N ASN A 4 -6.26 8.29 23.76
CA ASN A 4 -6.51 7.98 22.34
C ASN A 4 -7.30 9.09 21.63
N SER A 5 -7.58 10.22 22.26
CA SER A 5 -8.43 11.30 21.72
C SER A 5 -7.95 11.76 20.35
N LYS A 6 -6.63 11.88 20.16
CA LYS A 6 -6.01 12.30 18.90
C LYS A 6 -6.40 11.44 17.68
N PHE A 7 -6.71 10.15 17.86
CA PHE A 7 -7.13 9.32 16.73
C PHE A 7 -8.46 9.74 16.12
N PHE A 8 -9.28 10.41 16.89
CA PHE A 8 -10.64 10.80 16.51
C PHE A 8 -10.76 12.29 16.23
N GLU A 9 -9.66 13.03 16.32
CA GLU A 9 -9.57 14.40 15.85
C GLU A 9 -9.57 14.42 14.33
N LYS A 10 -10.39 15.33 13.77
CA LYS A 10 -10.38 15.60 12.33
C LYS A 10 -9.03 16.14 11.88
N TYR A 11 -8.66 15.85 10.65
CA TYR A 11 -7.49 16.41 10.01
C TYR A 11 -7.83 17.01 8.66
N ILE A 12 -7.34 18.20 8.38
CA ILE A 12 -7.56 18.87 7.10
C ILE A 12 -6.32 18.65 6.23
N LEU A 13 -6.50 17.96 5.10
CA LEU A 13 -5.45 17.77 4.11
C LEU A 13 -5.13 19.08 3.37
N ASN A 14 -3.99 19.14 2.70
CA ASN A 14 -3.52 20.33 1.98
C ASN A 14 -4.41 20.75 0.77
N ASN A 15 -5.39 19.92 0.38
CA ASN A 15 -6.43 20.25 -0.59
C ASN A 15 -7.79 20.58 0.06
N ASN A 16 -7.79 20.91 1.35
CA ASN A 16 -8.96 21.25 2.17
C ASN A 16 -9.97 20.11 2.39
N VAL A 17 -9.63 18.86 2.09
CA VAL A 17 -10.47 17.71 2.43
C VAL A 17 -10.34 17.39 3.90
N GLU A 18 -11.48 17.30 4.59
CA GLU A 18 -11.55 16.88 5.98
C GLU A 18 -11.54 15.36 6.09
N VAL A 19 -10.57 14.80 6.82
CA VAL A 19 -10.50 13.39 7.20
C VAL A 19 -11.07 13.25 8.62
N PRO A 20 -12.07 12.36 8.85
CA PRO A 20 -12.82 12.30 10.10
C PRO A 20 -12.06 11.74 11.30
N GLY A 21 -10.84 11.26 11.10
CA GLY A 21 -9.97 10.73 12.16
C GLY A 21 -8.58 10.41 11.63
N ARG A 22 -7.66 10.05 12.52
CA ARG A 22 -6.25 9.78 12.18
C ARG A 22 -5.88 8.30 12.17
N LEU A 23 -6.82 7.41 12.44
CA LEU A 23 -6.64 5.96 12.28
C LEU A 23 -6.82 5.58 10.81
N VAL A 24 -5.90 4.80 10.28
CA VAL A 24 -5.92 4.34 8.88
C VAL A 24 -5.93 2.82 8.82
N ILE A 25 -6.79 2.25 7.97
CA ILE A 25 -6.64 0.86 7.54
C ILE A 25 -5.74 0.87 6.30
N PRO A 26 -4.51 0.31 6.40
CA PRO A 26 -3.60 0.25 5.26
C PRO A 26 -4.08 -0.79 4.24
N PRO A 27 -3.58 -0.74 3.01
CA PRO A 27 -3.94 -1.73 1.99
C PRO A 27 -3.49 -3.13 2.42
N LEU A 28 -4.44 -4.06 2.39
CA LEU A 28 -4.27 -5.47 2.74
C LEU A 28 -4.64 -6.36 1.56
N THR A 29 -3.83 -7.36 1.25
CA THR A 29 -4.11 -8.34 0.22
C THR A 29 -5.04 -9.42 0.78
N LEU A 30 -6.32 -9.38 0.41
CA LEU A 30 -7.34 -10.29 0.93
C LEU A 30 -7.41 -11.61 0.16
N LEU A 31 -6.89 -11.69 -1.07
CA LEU A 31 -6.95 -12.84 -1.97
C LEU A 31 -8.38 -13.32 -2.27
N SER A 32 -9.36 -12.45 -2.19
CA SER A 32 -10.75 -12.84 -1.99
C SER A 32 -11.75 -12.25 -2.98
N SER A 33 -11.32 -11.42 -3.92
CA SER A 33 -12.18 -11.04 -5.04
C SER A 33 -12.53 -12.26 -5.90
N ASN A 34 -13.49 -12.16 -6.79
CA ASN A 34 -13.75 -13.17 -7.80
C ASN A 34 -12.53 -13.32 -8.74
N PRO A 35 -12.40 -14.42 -9.50
CA PRO A 35 -11.28 -14.63 -10.41
C PRO A 35 -11.09 -13.53 -11.45
N ASP A 36 -12.14 -12.82 -11.82
CA ASP A 36 -12.12 -11.67 -12.72
C ASP A 36 -11.80 -10.33 -12.02
N GLY A 37 -11.56 -10.34 -10.71
CA GLY A 37 -11.25 -9.16 -9.90
C GLY A 37 -12.48 -8.42 -9.37
N THR A 38 -13.70 -8.87 -9.68
CA THR A 38 -14.94 -8.28 -9.14
C THR A 38 -15.12 -8.60 -7.65
N LEU A 39 -15.93 -7.79 -6.96
CA LEU A 39 -16.21 -7.93 -5.54
C LEU A 39 -16.94 -9.26 -5.25
N SER A 40 -16.37 -10.10 -4.40
CA SER A 40 -17.02 -11.31 -3.92
C SER A 40 -17.85 -11.05 -2.65
N ASP A 41 -18.77 -11.96 -2.32
CA ASP A 41 -19.52 -11.89 -1.07
C ASP A 41 -18.65 -11.97 0.18
N GLY A 42 -17.56 -12.75 0.11
CA GLY A 42 -16.60 -12.86 1.21
C GLY A 42 -15.82 -11.55 1.43
N GLU A 43 -15.36 -10.93 0.35
CA GLU A 43 -14.70 -9.62 0.40
C GLU A 43 -15.69 -8.53 0.90
N ARG A 44 -16.94 -8.54 0.42
CA ARG A 44 -18.02 -7.64 0.86
C ARG A 44 -18.17 -7.68 2.38
N LYS A 45 -18.41 -8.87 2.95
CA LYS A 45 -18.57 -9.05 4.40
C LYS A 45 -17.34 -8.57 5.19
N TYR A 46 -16.16 -8.77 4.66
CA TYR A 46 -14.93 -8.27 5.29
C TYR A 46 -14.90 -6.74 5.36
N LEU A 47 -15.24 -6.07 4.25
CA LEU A 47 -15.22 -4.61 4.15
C LEU A 47 -16.32 -3.93 4.99
N GLU A 48 -17.51 -4.51 5.07
CA GLU A 48 -18.65 -3.97 5.82
C GLU A 48 -18.42 -3.82 7.33
N LEU A 49 -17.39 -4.43 7.87
CA LEU A 49 -17.18 -4.54 9.31
C LEU A 49 -15.99 -3.71 9.85
N ARG A 50 -15.25 -2.97 9.00
CA ARG A 50 -13.93 -2.43 9.42
C ARG A 50 -13.72 -0.93 9.21
N GLY A 51 -14.71 -0.23 8.69
CA GLY A 51 -14.57 1.20 8.39
C GLY A 51 -15.00 2.15 9.52
N THR A 52 -15.72 1.65 10.54
CA THR A 52 -16.27 2.50 11.59
C THR A 52 -15.17 3.01 12.52
N GLY A 53 -15.12 4.31 12.76
CA GLY A 53 -14.10 4.96 13.60
C GLY A 53 -12.72 5.08 12.92
N VAL A 54 -12.67 4.94 11.61
CA VAL A 54 -11.47 5.03 10.77
C VAL A 54 -11.52 6.31 9.94
N GLY A 55 -10.40 7.02 9.78
CA GLY A 55 -10.32 8.22 8.95
C GLY A 55 -10.16 7.89 7.47
N LEU A 56 -9.16 7.07 7.15
CA LEU A 56 -8.89 6.60 5.79
C LEU A 56 -8.92 5.07 5.73
N TYR A 57 -9.65 4.53 4.79
CA TYR A 57 -9.58 3.12 4.45
C TYR A 57 -8.94 2.96 3.07
N ILE A 58 -7.70 2.47 3.03
CA ILE A 58 -6.96 2.26 1.79
C ILE A 58 -7.18 0.81 1.35
N LEU A 59 -7.95 0.63 0.30
CA LEU A 59 -8.13 -0.68 -0.33
C LEU A 59 -6.91 -1.05 -1.15
N GLY A 60 -6.50 -2.26 -1.10
CA GLY A 60 -5.34 -2.66 -1.89
C GLY A 60 -5.38 -4.10 -2.34
N ALA A 61 -4.61 -4.35 -3.31
CA ALA A 61 -4.03 -3.47 -4.29
C ALA A 61 -4.72 -3.76 -5.62
N SER A 62 -5.26 -2.74 -6.30
CA SER A 62 -5.94 -2.92 -7.59
C SER A 62 -4.93 -2.88 -8.74
N ALA A 63 -4.91 -3.91 -9.58
CA ALA A 63 -4.02 -3.95 -10.74
C ALA A 63 -4.39 -2.87 -11.77
N VAL A 64 -3.39 -2.15 -12.31
CA VAL A 64 -3.58 -1.11 -13.33
C VAL A 64 -3.51 -1.66 -14.75
N SER A 65 -3.05 -2.90 -14.93
CA SER A 65 -2.95 -3.60 -16.22
C SER A 65 -2.97 -5.11 -16.00
N GLN A 66 -3.24 -5.87 -17.06
CA GLN A 66 -3.31 -7.33 -16.98
C GLN A 66 -1.96 -7.94 -16.58
N GLU A 67 -0.85 -7.49 -17.19
CA GLU A 67 0.50 -7.99 -16.91
C GLU A 67 1.01 -7.63 -15.51
N GLY A 68 0.36 -6.66 -14.85
CA GLY A 68 0.68 -6.22 -13.49
C GLY A 68 0.03 -7.05 -12.37
N ILE A 69 -0.80 -8.05 -12.69
CA ILE A 69 -1.49 -8.87 -11.69
C ILE A 69 -0.46 -9.72 -10.92
N ALA A 70 -0.36 -9.50 -9.61
CA ALA A 70 0.61 -10.16 -8.73
C ALA A 70 -0.03 -11.17 -7.76
N PHE A 71 -1.34 -11.12 -7.57
CA PHE A 71 -2.07 -11.92 -6.59
C PHE A 71 -3.23 -12.66 -7.23
N ARG A 72 -3.51 -13.84 -6.71
CA ARG A 72 -4.75 -14.55 -7.06
C ARG A 72 -5.95 -13.69 -6.67
N CYS A 73 -6.95 -13.61 -7.53
CA CYS A 73 -8.18 -12.86 -7.26
C CYS A 73 -7.91 -11.40 -6.86
N GLN A 74 -6.98 -10.76 -7.55
CA GLN A 74 -6.63 -9.36 -7.28
C GLN A 74 -7.70 -8.42 -7.86
N PRO A 75 -8.15 -7.39 -7.12
CA PRO A 75 -8.99 -6.32 -7.68
C PRO A 75 -8.32 -5.67 -8.89
N ARG A 76 -9.14 -5.14 -9.79
CA ARG A 76 -8.68 -4.52 -11.05
C ARG A 76 -9.19 -3.09 -11.17
N SER A 77 -8.40 -2.26 -11.85
CA SER A 77 -8.73 -0.87 -12.18
C SER A 77 -8.12 -0.50 -13.54
N PHE A 78 -8.34 -1.32 -14.59
CA PHE A 78 -7.77 -1.08 -15.90
C PHE A 78 -8.79 -1.09 -17.05
N SER A 79 -10.04 -1.43 -16.80
CA SER A 79 -11.12 -1.41 -17.78
C SER A 79 -12.40 -0.80 -17.22
N GLU A 80 -13.28 -0.31 -18.08
CA GLU A 80 -14.58 0.23 -17.65
C GLU A 80 -15.46 -0.82 -16.94
N LYS A 81 -15.25 -2.10 -17.23
CA LYS A 81 -15.94 -3.23 -16.55
C LYS A 81 -15.63 -3.28 -15.07
N ASP A 82 -14.50 -2.71 -14.64
CA ASP A 82 -14.07 -2.71 -13.25
C ASP A 82 -14.77 -1.63 -12.41
N ILE A 83 -15.41 -0.64 -13.06
CA ILE A 83 -16.01 0.52 -12.39
C ILE A 83 -17.09 0.11 -11.39
N GLU A 84 -18.05 -0.72 -11.80
CA GLU A 84 -19.21 -1.04 -10.94
C GLU A 84 -18.76 -1.79 -9.67
N SER A 85 -17.85 -2.74 -9.79
CA SER A 85 -17.33 -3.48 -8.65
C SER A 85 -16.51 -2.57 -7.69
N ASN A 86 -15.73 -1.66 -8.25
CA ASN A 86 -14.99 -0.66 -7.46
C ASN A 86 -15.94 0.35 -6.79
N LYS A 87 -17.04 0.73 -7.43
CA LYS A 87 -18.08 1.60 -6.87
C LYS A 87 -18.73 0.97 -5.65
N GLU A 88 -19.02 -0.32 -5.70
CA GLU A 88 -19.56 -1.04 -4.54
C GLU A 88 -18.54 -1.05 -3.38
N ARG A 89 -17.25 -1.33 -3.63
CA ARG A 89 -16.20 -1.26 -2.60
C ARG A 89 -16.13 0.11 -1.95
N ALA A 90 -16.08 1.17 -2.76
CA ALA A 90 -16.04 2.55 -2.25
C ALA A 90 -17.30 2.88 -1.42
N LYS A 91 -18.50 2.49 -1.89
CA LYS A 91 -19.76 2.70 -1.20
C LYS A 91 -19.81 2.01 0.17
N ILE A 92 -19.34 0.76 0.26
CA ILE A 92 -19.30 0.00 1.52
C ILE A 92 -18.43 0.71 2.55
N ILE A 93 -17.27 1.19 2.16
CA ILE A 93 -16.36 1.89 3.07
C ILE A 93 -16.94 3.22 3.51
N LYS A 94 -17.41 4.03 2.57
CA LYS A 94 -17.98 5.36 2.83
C LYS A 94 -19.23 5.30 3.71
N SER A 95 -20.05 4.25 3.59
CA SER A 95 -21.22 4.05 4.45
C SER A 95 -20.89 3.88 5.93
N GLN A 96 -19.64 3.57 6.26
CA GLN A 96 -19.13 3.43 7.63
C GLN A 96 -18.47 4.72 8.16
N GLY A 97 -18.40 5.78 7.34
CA GLY A 97 -17.87 7.08 7.71
C GLY A 97 -16.37 7.31 7.40
N ALA A 98 -15.67 6.31 6.85
CA ALA A 98 -14.29 6.47 6.41
C ALA A 98 -14.20 7.02 4.98
N LEU A 99 -13.13 7.74 4.64
CA LEU A 99 -12.82 8.05 3.25
C LEU A 99 -12.23 6.80 2.56
N ALA A 100 -12.73 6.50 1.36
CA ALA A 100 -12.32 5.33 0.58
C ALA A 100 -11.21 5.69 -0.40
N ILE A 101 -10.04 5.07 -0.24
CA ILE A 101 -8.86 5.26 -1.09
C ILE A 101 -8.56 3.96 -1.83
N ASN A 102 -8.41 4.01 -3.15
CA ASN A 102 -8.02 2.84 -3.95
C ASN A 102 -6.51 2.81 -4.14
N GLN A 103 -5.80 1.79 -3.65
CA GLN A 103 -4.38 1.63 -3.95
C GLN A 103 -4.21 1.03 -5.35
N ILE A 104 -3.64 1.79 -6.28
CA ILE A 104 -3.35 1.37 -7.65
C ILE A 104 -1.93 0.80 -7.75
N HIS A 105 -1.79 -0.35 -8.44
CA HIS A 105 -0.65 -1.22 -8.29
C HIS A 105 -0.25 -1.92 -9.60
N HIS A 106 1.04 -2.19 -9.76
CA HIS A 106 1.58 -3.07 -10.78
C HIS A 106 2.69 -3.94 -10.18
N GLY A 107 2.56 -5.27 -10.32
CA GLY A 107 3.48 -6.23 -9.71
C GLY A 107 4.92 -6.16 -10.24
N GLY A 108 5.11 -5.70 -11.46
CA GLY A 108 6.44 -5.70 -12.09
C GLY A 108 7.00 -7.11 -12.19
N ALA A 109 8.25 -7.31 -11.82
CA ALA A 109 8.89 -8.62 -11.76
C ALA A 109 8.20 -9.61 -10.80
N LEU A 110 7.40 -9.12 -9.85
CA LEU A 110 6.63 -9.94 -8.91
C LEU A 110 5.22 -10.26 -9.41
N ALA A 111 4.82 -9.78 -10.58
CA ALA A 111 3.60 -10.21 -11.23
C ALA A 111 3.65 -11.72 -11.53
N ARG A 112 2.49 -12.35 -11.62
CA ARG A 112 2.39 -13.81 -11.75
C ARG A 112 1.67 -14.19 -13.02
N ARG A 113 2.39 -14.84 -13.95
CA ARG A 113 1.83 -15.35 -15.21
C ARG A 113 0.63 -16.27 -14.97
N GLU A 114 0.66 -17.08 -13.92
CA GLU A 114 -0.44 -17.97 -13.54
C GLU A 114 -1.78 -17.25 -13.28
N TYR A 115 -1.73 -15.95 -12.95
CA TYR A 115 -2.92 -15.11 -12.71
C TYR A 115 -3.22 -14.16 -13.87
N SER A 116 -2.17 -13.69 -14.56
CA SER A 116 -2.30 -12.70 -15.63
C SER A 116 -2.41 -13.33 -17.03
N GLY A 117 -1.88 -14.54 -17.23
CA GLY A 117 -1.66 -15.15 -18.55
C GLY A 117 -0.48 -14.54 -19.32
N LEU A 118 0.16 -13.49 -18.80
CA LEU A 118 1.22 -12.72 -19.45
C LEU A 118 2.53 -12.82 -18.69
N SER A 119 3.65 -12.66 -19.40
CA SER A 119 4.98 -12.62 -18.75
C SER A 119 5.12 -11.39 -17.89
N PRO A 120 5.72 -11.50 -16.67
CA PRO A 120 6.07 -10.36 -15.86
C PRO A 120 7.02 -9.40 -16.57
N VAL A 121 6.98 -8.13 -16.20
CA VAL A 121 7.84 -7.08 -16.78
C VAL A 121 8.63 -6.36 -15.69
N ALA A 122 9.79 -5.80 -16.02
CA ALA A 122 10.63 -5.07 -15.09
C ALA A 122 11.41 -3.95 -15.79
N PRO A 123 12.00 -2.98 -15.05
CA PRO A 123 12.94 -2.02 -15.63
C PRO A 123 14.16 -2.71 -16.25
N SER A 124 14.63 -3.81 -15.64
CA SER A 124 15.73 -4.63 -16.15
C SER A 124 15.45 -6.11 -15.87
N SER A 125 15.66 -6.95 -16.84
CA SER A 125 15.32 -8.39 -16.75
C SER A 125 16.39 -9.24 -16.05
N GLU A 126 17.66 -8.84 -16.11
CA GLU A 126 18.79 -9.65 -15.63
C GLU A 126 18.67 -10.02 -14.15
N ILE A 127 18.58 -9.03 -13.26
CA ILE A 127 18.49 -9.25 -11.80
C ILE A 127 17.18 -9.95 -11.42
N ALA A 128 16.07 -9.59 -12.07
CA ALA A 128 14.78 -10.23 -11.84
C ALA A 128 14.83 -11.71 -12.17
N ASN A 129 15.38 -12.08 -13.33
CA ASN A 129 15.52 -13.47 -13.77
C ASN A 129 16.48 -14.26 -12.88
N GLN A 130 17.60 -13.67 -12.44
CA GLN A 130 18.53 -14.32 -11.49
C GLN A 130 17.85 -14.63 -10.15
N ASN A 131 17.06 -13.70 -9.62
CA ASN A 131 16.36 -13.91 -8.37
C ASN A 131 15.29 -15.00 -8.47
N LEU A 132 14.55 -15.02 -9.57
CA LEU A 132 13.56 -16.07 -9.83
C LEU A 132 14.20 -17.44 -10.10
N ALA A 133 15.33 -17.47 -10.81
CA ALA A 133 16.06 -18.72 -11.09
C ALA A 133 16.58 -19.40 -9.82
N LYS A 134 16.82 -18.66 -8.73
CA LYS A 134 17.16 -19.25 -7.42
C LYS A 134 16.02 -20.06 -6.81
N GLN A 135 14.79 -19.87 -7.27
CA GLN A 135 13.60 -20.61 -6.84
C GLN A 135 13.30 -21.83 -7.72
N GLY A 136 14.06 -22.01 -8.80
CA GLY A 136 13.95 -23.10 -9.75
C GLY A 136 14.20 -22.65 -11.19
N PRO A 137 14.33 -23.61 -12.13
CA PRO A 137 14.56 -23.29 -13.55
C PRO A 137 13.37 -22.52 -14.13
N LEU A 138 13.68 -21.45 -14.88
CA LEU A 138 12.68 -20.65 -15.59
C LEU A 138 12.51 -21.18 -17.02
N SER A 139 11.26 -21.46 -17.41
CA SER A 139 10.91 -21.58 -18.84
C SER A 139 10.96 -20.19 -19.50
N GLU A 140 11.13 -20.15 -20.83
CA GLU A 140 11.12 -18.86 -21.56
C GLU A 140 9.86 -18.02 -21.26
N GLU A 141 8.73 -18.69 -21.07
CA GLU A 141 7.46 -18.04 -20.77
C GLU A 141 7.39 -17.41 -19.37
N ASN A 142 8.19 -17.89 -18.42
CA ASN A 142 8.23 -17.40 -17.04
C ASN A 142 9.36 -16.37 -16.82
N LYS A 143 10.17 -16.11 -17.85
CA LYS A 143 11.18 -15.06 -17.77
C LYS A 143 10.52 -13.68 -17.70
N VAL A 144 11.09 -12.84 -16.86
CA VAL A 144 10.73 -11.41 -16.78
C VAL A 144 11.29 -10.71 -18.01
N LYS A 145 10.45 -9.92 -18.66
CA LYS A 145 10.83 -9.09 -19.82
C LYS A 145 11.23 -7.69 -19.38
N GLU A 146 12.28 -7.18 -19.97
CA GLU A 146 12.65 -5.78 -19.82
C GLU A 146 11.69 -4.90 -20.63
N LEU A 147 11.23 -3.82 -20.01
CA LEU A 147 10.32 -2.84 -20.62
C LEU A 147 11.07 -1.94 -21.62
N THR A 148 10.51 -1.76 -22.79
CA THR A 148 10.91 -0.73 -23.75
C THR A 148 10.44 0.66 -23.31
N ASP A 149 11.02 1.72 -23.87
CA ASP A 149 10.59 3.10 -23.61
C ASP A 149 9.09 3.32 -23.89
N SER A 150 8.57 2.77 -24.99
CA SER A 150 7.14 2.86 -25.34
C SER A 150 6.24 2.14 -24.34
N GLU A 151 6.65 0.97 -23.85
CA GLU A 151 5.91 0.23 -22.81
C GLU A 151 5.93 0.96 -21.46
N ILE A 152 7.05 1.58 -21.10
CA ILE A 152 7.15 2.41 -19.89
C ILE A 152 6.16 3.60 -19.97
N LYS A 153 6.10 4.28 -21.12
CA LYS A 153 5.13 5.37 -21.33
C LYS A 153 3.69 4.88 -21.26
N LYS A 154 3.40 3.73 -21.88
CA LYS A 154 2.07 3.10 -21.77
C LYS A 154 1.69 2.79 -20.32
N LEU A 155 2.60 2.28 -19.51
CA LEU A 155 2.34 2.01 -18.10
C LEU A 155 2.03 3.28 -17.31
N ILE A 156 2.65 4.41 -17.62
CA ILE A 156 2.28 5.71 -17.03
C ILE A 156 0.82 6.05 -17.35
N ASP A 157 0.39 5.82 -18.61
CA ASP A 157 -1.00 6.01 -19.03
C ASP A 157 -1.95 5.00 -18.35
N ASP A 158 -1.52 3.75 -18.10
CA ASP A 158 -2.31 2.75 -17.37
C ASP A 158 -2.57 3.18 -15.92
N PHE A 159 -1.60 3.80 -15.25
CA PHE A 159 -1.81 4.40 -13.91
C PHE A 159 -2.77 5.60 -13.97
N ALA A 160 -2.71 6.43 -15.00
CA ALA A 160 -3.66 7.51 -15.22
C ALA A 160 -5.08 6.96 -15.45
N ASN A 161 -5.23 5.92 -16.28
CA ASN A 161 -6.50 5.23 -16.51
C ASN A 161 -7.08 4.63 -15.22
N ALA A 162 -6.25 3.98 -14.40
CA ALA A 162 -6.67 3.44 -13.10
C ALA A 162 -7.15 4.54 -12.14
N THR A 163 -6.55 5.73 -12.21
CA THR A 163 -6.99 6.91 -11.48
C THR A 163 -8.37 7.37 -11.97
N GLU A 164 -8.57 7.41 -13.28
CA GLU A 164 -9.86 7.78 -13.88
C GLU A 164 -10.97 6.79 -13.49
N ILE A 165 -10.69 5.48 -13.53
CA ILE A 165 -11.61 4.43 -13.10
C ILE A 165 -11.96 4.60 -11.62
N SER A 166 -10.97 4.86 -10.76
CA SER A 166 -11.18 5.08 -9.32
C SER A 166 -12.07 6.30 -9.06
N LEU A 167 -11.84 7.39 -9.80
CA LEU A 167 -12.66 8.61 -9.71
C LEU A 167 -14.10 8.36 -10.16
N LYS A 168 -14.31 7.69 -11.31
CA LYS A 168 -15.63 7.29 -11.82
C LYS A 168 -16.37 6.33 -10.87
N ALA A 169 -15.63 5.47 -10.18
CA ALA A 169 -16.16 4.55 -9.18
C ALA A 169 -16.55 5.24 -7.85
N GLY A 170 -16.22 6.53 -7.67
CA GLY A 170 -16.63 7.30 -6.49
C GLY A 170 -15.76 7.11 -5.26
N TYR A 171 -14.51 6.65 -5.43
CA TYR A 171 -13.50 6.74 -4.39
C TYR A 171 -13.21 8.22 -4.06
N ASP A 172 -12.79 8.47 -2.84
CA ASP A 172 -12.36 9.80 -2.40
C ASP A 172 -10.92 10.10 -2.82
N GLY A 173 -10.18 9.07 -3.27
CA GLY A 173 -8.82 9.22 -3.76
C GLY A 173 -8.16 7.91 -4.16
N ILE A 174 -6.88 8.03 -4.50
CA ILE A 174 -5.98 6.90 -4.80
C ILE A 174 -4.72 6.94 -3.94
N GLU A 175 -4.10 5.78 -3.77
CA GLU A 175 -2.72 5.65 -3.30
C GLU A 175 -1.88 4.98 -4.39
N ILE A 176 -0.82 5.65 -4.85
CA ILE A 176 0.12 5.10 -5.83
C ILE A 176 1.09 4.17 -5.10
N HIS A 177 1.14 2.89 -5.49
CA HIS A 177 1.94 1.88 -4.81
C HIS A 177 3.39 1.86 -5.27
N GLY A 178 4.24 2.71 -4.67
CA GLY A 178 5.69 2.78 -4.91
C GLY A 178 6.55 2.04 -3.87
N ALA A 179 6.03 0.96 -3.25
CA ALA A 179 6.66 0.25 -2.14
C ALA A 179 6.78 -1.27 -2.39
N ASN A 180 7.34 -2.01 -1.42
CA ASN A 180 7.31 -3.47 -1.29
C ASN A 180 7.89 -4.24 -2.48
N ASN A 181 8.91 -3.67 -3.12
CA ASN A 181 9.62 -4.22 -4.29
C ASN A 181 8.76 -4.41 -5.55
N TYR A 182 7.60 -3.71 -5.67
CA TYR A 182 6.79 -3.72 -6.88
C TYR A 182 7.30 -2.73 -7.94
N LEU A 183 6.66 -2.67 -9.09
CA LEU A 183 7.21 -2.05 -10.30
C LEU A 183 7.80 -0.65 -10.07
N ILE A 184 7.07 0.25 -9.40
CA ILE A 184 7.53 1.63 -9.20
C ILE A 184 8.79 1.67 -8.33
N GLN A 185 8.85 0.85 -7.26
CA GLN A 185 10.07 0.71 -6.47
C GLN A 185 11.19 0.05 -7.27
N GLN A 186 10.87 -0.93 -8.13
CA GLN A 186 11.87 -1.58 -9.00
C GLN A 186 12.53 -0.57 -9.93
N PHE A 187 11.79 0.43 -10.44
CA PHE A 187 12.37 1.53 -11.22
C PHE A 187 13.27 2.44 -10.39
N TYR A 188 12.89 2.70 -9.14
CA TYR A 188 13.67 3.57 -8.27
C TYR A 188 14.91 2.89 -7.68
N SER A 189 14.86 1.60 -7.41
CA SER A 189 15.96 0.84 -6.79
C SER A 189 17.18 0.70 -7.71
N PRO A 190 18.39 1.05 -7.26
CA PRO A 190 19.61 0.78 -8.01
C PRO A 190 19.94 -0.72 -8.06
N TYR A 191 19.30 -1.54 -7.22
CA TYR A 191 19.46 -2.99 -7.25
C TYR A 191 18.74 -3.62 -8.44
N THR A 192 17.50 -3.24 -8.70
CA THR A 192 16.65 -3.84 -9.74
C THR A 192 16.67 -3.08 -11.06
N ASN A 193 16.96 -1.77 -11.05
CA ASN A 193 17.06 -0.95 -12.25
C ASN A 193 18.53 -0.78 -12.67
N ARG A 194 18.92 -1.52 -13.71
CA ARG A 194 20.26 -1.51 -14.32
C ARG A 194 20.28 -0.78 -15.68
N ARG A 195 19.24 -0.02 -15.98
CA ARG A 195 19.14 0.74 -17.24
C ARG A 195 20.17 1.86 -17.30
N THR A 196 20.57 2.19 -18.54
CA THR A 196 21.52 3.29 -18.83
C THR A 196 20.87 4.43 -19.63
N ASP A 197 19.55 4.29 -19.96
CA ASP A 197 18.75 5.30 -20.65
C ASP A 197 18.17 6.36 -19.69
N ASP A 198 17.12 7.06 -20.11
CA ASP A 198 16.46 8.12 -19.31
C ASP A 198 15.63 7.61 -18.12
N TRP A 199 15.50 6.30 -17.99
CA TRP A 199 14.75 5.66 -16.92
C TRP A 199 15.64 5.02 -15.85
N GLY A 200 16.97 5.06 -16.01
CA GLY A 200 17.92 4.41 -15.11
C GLY A 200 19.26 5.11 -14.99
N GLY A 201 20.17 4.54 -14.20
CA GLY A 201 21.49 5.14 -13.90
C GLY A 201 21.45 6.05 -12.68
N SER A 202 21.45 7.37 -12.84
CA SER A 202 21.44 8.30 -11.70
C SER A 202 20.12 8.25 -10.91
N VAL A 203 20.16 8.73 -9.68
CA VAL A 203 18.97 8.76 -8.82
C VAL A 203 17.85 9.61 -9.43
N GLU A 204 18.21 10.72 -10.07
CA GLU A 204 17.28 11.62 -10.75
C GLU A 204 16.56 10.90 -11.91
N LYS A 205 17.29 10.14 -12.72
CA LYS A 205 16.71 9.34 -13.81
C LYS A 205 15.82 8.22 -13.26
N ARG A 206 16.24 7.52 -12.19
CA ARG A 206 15.41 6.50 -11.54
C ARG A 206 14.13 7.07 -10.91
N MET A 207 14.13 8.35 -10.48
CA MET A 207 12.91 9.05 -10.02
C MET A 207 11.95 9.41 -11.16
N SER A 208 12.37 9.38 -12.42
CA SER A 208 11.54 9.83 -13.55
C SER A 208 10.24 9.04 -13.66
N PHE A 209 10.28 7.71 -13.55
CA PHE A 209 9.09 6.88 -13.65
C PHE A 209 8.07 7.14 -12.52
N PRO A 210 8.43 7.07 -11.22
CA PRO A 210 7.49 7.38 -10.14
C PRO A 210 6.91 8.80 -10.23
N LEU A 211 7.72 9.81 -10.55
CA LEU A 211 7.24 11.19 -10.62
C LEU A 211 6.32 11.44 -11.83
N LYS A 212 6.59 10.83 -12.98
CA LYS A 212 5.70 10.92 -14.16
C LYS A 212 4.36 10.24 -13.91
N ILE A 213 4.30 9.13 -13.15
CA ILE A 213 3.05 8.52 -12.71
C ILE A 213 2.26 9.49 -11.82
N VAL A 214 2.91 10.11 -10.83
CA VAL A 214 2.26 11.12 -9.98
C VAL A 214 1.68 12.25 -10.83
N ASP A 215 2.46 12.78 -11.78
CA ASP A 215 2.00 13.86 -12.66
C ASP A 215 0.82 13.43 -13.54
N ALA A 216 0.84 12.21 -14.06
CA ALA A 216 -0.25 11.67 -14.87
C ALA A 216 -1.56 11.52 -14.05
N CYS A 217 -1.47 11.01 -12.82
CA CYS A 217 -2.61 10.91 -11.90
C CYS A 217 -3.16 12.30 -11.53
N CYS A 218 -2.28 13.28 -11.28
CA CYS A 218 -2.69 14.67 -10.99
C CYS A 218 -3.41 15.30 -12.19
N LYS A 219 -2.96 15.07 -13.42
CA LYS A 219 -3.64 15.54 -14.65
C LYS A 219 -5.04 14.95 -14.79
N VAL A 220 -5.27 13.70 -14.38
CA VAL A 220 -6.64 13.13 -14.36
C VAL A 220 -7.52 13.89 -13.38
N ARG A 221 -7.05 14.16 -12.17
CA ARG A 221 -7.78 14.98 -11.19
C ARG A 221 -8.16 16.36 -11.76
N GLU A 222 -7.23 17.03 -12.44
CA GLU A 222 -7.45 18.32 -13.08
C GLU A 222 -8.47 18.21 -14.23
N LYS A 223 -8.31 17.22 -15.12
CA LYS A 223 -9.24 16.94 -16.24
C LYS A 223 -10.70 16.80 -15.78
N TYR A 224 -10.91 16.17 -14.63
CA TYR A 224 -12.24 15.96 -14.05
C TYR A 224 -12.70 17.09 -13.11
N ASN A 225 -11.90 18.14 -12.94
CA ASN A 225 -12.16 19.26 -12.03
C ASN A 225 -12.56 18.78 -10.61
N ARG A 226 -11.75 17.85 -10.06
CA ARG A 226 -11.95 17.26 -8.74
C ARG A 226 -10.80 17.60 -7.79
N PRO A 227 -10.64 18.89 -7.39
CA PRO A 227 -9.57 19.32 -6.48
C PRO A 227 -9.64 18.60 -5.12
N ASP A 228 -10.83 18.11 -4.74
CA ASP A 228 -11.09 17.30 -3.55
C ASP A 228 -10.56 15.86 -3.65
N PHE A 229 -10.27 15.35 -4.86
CA PHE A 229 -9.79 13.97 -5.02
C PHE A 229 -8.36 13.80 -4.47
N ILE A 230 -8.21 12.91 -3.50
CA ILE A 230 -6.97 12.67 -2.77
C ILE A 230 -6.00 11.85 -3.62
N ILE A 231 -4.75 12.26 -3.69
CA ILE A 231 -3.67 11.48 -4.30
C ILE A 231 -2.59 11.25 -3.24
N GLY A 232 -2.34 9.99 -2.90
CA GLY A 232 -1.28 9.58 -2.00
C GLY A 232 -0.20 8.78 -2.70
N TYR A 233 0.96 8.68 -2.06
CA TYR A 233 2.08 7.87 -2.55
C TYR A 233 2.63 7.00 -1.43
N ARG A 234 2.76 5.67 -1.66
CA ARG A 234 3.36 4.75 -0.70
C ARG A 234 4.77 4.37 -1.12
N LEU A 235 5.72 4.39 -0.17
CA LEU A 235 7.10 3.99 -0.41
C LEU A 235 7.66 3.11 0.71
N SER A 236 8.67 2.29 0.39
CA SER A 236 9.53 1.59 1.36
C SER A 236 10.83 2.37 1.50
N PRO A 237 11.21 2.81 2.72
CA PRO A 237 12.32 3.76 2.87
C PRO A 237 13.69 3.19 2.56
N GLU A 238 13.91 1.91 2.80
CA GLU A 238 15.22 1.28 2.62
C GLU A 238 15.07 -0.18 2.17
N GLU A 239 16.03 -0.62 1.38
CA GLU A 239 16.18 -2.01 0.95
C GLU A 239 17.31 -2.72 1.69
N PRO A 240 17.24 -4.06 1.84
CA PRO A 240 18.34 -4.84 2.42
C PRO A 240 19.50 -5.09 1.44
N PHE A 241 19.32 -4.75 0.15
CA PHE A 241 20.26 -5.07 -0.93
C PHE A 241 21.44 -4.08 -1.00
N GLU A 242 22.54 -4.53 -1.63
CA GLU A 242 23.69 -3.69 -1.95
C GLU A 242 24.08 -3.91 -3.44
N PRO A 243 24.01 -2.88 -4.30
CA PRO A 243 23.41 -1.58 -4.04
C PRO A 243 21.89 -1.73 -3.79
N GLY A 244 21.30 -0.75 -3.10
CA GLY A 244 19.87 -0.73 -2.82
C GLY A 244 19.45 0.64 -2.31
N ILE A 245 18.16 0.90 -2.24
CA ILE A 245 17.62 2.16 -1.73
C ILE A 245 18.11 2.36 -0.29
N THR A 246 18.75 3.50 -0.04
CA THR A 246 19.15 3.99 1.27
C THR A 246 18.26 5.16 1.69
N MET A 247 18.41 5.60 2.94
CA MET A 247 17.66 6.75 3.41
C MET A 247 18.07 8.05 2.69
N THR A 248 19.30 8.16 2.20
CA THR A 248 19.75 9.29 1.36
C THR A 248 18.92 9.41 0.07
N GLU A 249 18.68 8.29 -0.62
CA GLU A 249 17.86 8.27 -1.83
C GLU A 249 16.38 8.49 -1.49
N THR A 250 15.89 7.88 -0.42
CA THR A 250 14.52 8.12 0.06
C THR A 250 14.25 9.61 0.34
N ILE A 251 15.18 10.29 0.97
CA ILE A 251 15.09 11.74 1.21
C ILE A 251 14.98 12.51 -0.11
N GLN A 252 15.74 12.13 -1.14
CA GLN A 252 15.64 12.77 -2.46
C GLN A 252 14.25 12.55 -3.10
N LEU A 253 13.73 11.32 -3.06
CA LEU A 253 12.40 11.04 -3.57
C LEU A 253 11.32 11.81 -2.79
N VAL A 254 11.38 11.83 -1.45
CA VAL A 254 10.43 12.57 -0.62
C VAL A 254 10.49 14.07 -0.92
N LYS A 255 11.70 14.66 -1.05
CA LYS A 255 11.87 16.06 -1.44
C LYS A 255 11.20 16.38 -2.79
N ALA A 256 11.28 15.47 -3.75
CA ALA A 256 10.61 15.64 -5.05
C ALA A 256 9.08 15.46 -4.93
N LEU A 257 8.61 14.49 -4.16
CA LEU A 257 7.19 14.21 -3.95
C LEU A 257 6.45 15.35 -3.24
N VAL A 258 7.07 15.99 -2.24
CA VAL A 258 6.43 17.12 -1.52
C VAL A 258 6.30 18.41 -2.36
N GLN A 259 6.91 18.44 -3.54
CA GLN A 259 6.69 19.51 -4.54
C GLN A 259 5.52 19.20 -5.49
N LYS A 260 4.97 17.99 -5.43
CA LYS A 260 3.80 17.58 -6.23
C LYS A 260 2.51 17.85 -5.46
N PRO A 261 1.40 18.07 -6.14
CA PRO A 261 0.12 18.36 -5.49
C PRO A 261 -0.55 17.06 -4.95
N ILE A 262 0.19 16.29 -4.14
CA ILE A 262 -0.29 15.09 -3.44
C ILE A 262 -0.70 15.44 -2.00
N GLN A 263 -1.52 14.59 -1.38
CA GLN A 263 -2.10 14.84 -0.06
C GLN A 263 -1.40 14.08 1.05
N PHE A 264 -0.88 12.89 0.76
CA PHE A 264 -0.15 12.13 1.77
C PHE A 264 0.99 11.28 1.19
N ILE A 265 1.96 10.98 2.05
CA ILE A 265 2.98 9.95 1.84
C ILE A 265 2.76 8.86 2.90
N HIS A 266 2.74 7.59 2.49
CA HIS A 266 2.54 6.44 3.36
C HIS A 266 3.81 5.60 3.39
N ILE A 267 4.37 5.40 4.58
CA ILE A 267 5.62 4.63 4.74
C ILE A 267 5.31 3.17 4.99
N SER A 268 5.85 2.28 4.14
CA SER A 268 5.75 0.83 4.32
C SER A 268 6.96 0.32 5.08
N GLN A 269 6.77 -0.12 6.34
CA GLN A 269 7.82 -0.70 7.19
C GLN A 269 7.24 -1.69 8.20
N LYS A 270 8.12 -2.57 8.75
CA LYS A 270 7.71 -3.64 9.68
C LYS A 270 7.48 -3.17 11.12
N ASN A 271 8.15 -2.09 11.53
CA ASN A 271 8.05 -1.52 12.88
C ASN A 271 7.94 -0.01 12.80
N PHE A 272 6.94 0.57 13.47
CA PHE A 272 6.69 2.02 13.48
C PHE A 272 7.92 2.82 13.96
N PHE A 273 8.62 2.32 14.96
CA PHE A 273 9.81 2.94 15.57
C PHE A 273 11.13 2.48 14.88
N GLN A 274 11.07 1.97 13.67
CA GLN A 274 12.24 1.46 12.97
C GLN A 274 13.23 2.59 12.65
N LYS A 275 14.49 2.39 13.07
CA LYS A 275 15.57 3.34 12.81
C LYS A 275 16.16 3.17 11.42
N THR A 276 16.67 4.25 10.90
CA THR A 276 17.45 4.28 9.66
C THR A 276 18.72 3.44 9.81
N ARG A 277 18.97 2.57 8.84
CA ARG A 277 20.11 1.65 8.84
C ARG A 277 21.28 2.20 8.04
N ARG A 278 21.00 2.85 6.90
CA ARG A 278 22.02 3.33 5.95
C ARG A 278 21.67 4.70 5.39
N GLY A 279 22.70 5.52 5.17
CA GLY A 279 22.55 6.84 4.58
C GLY A 279 22.24 7.93 5.61
N GLU A 280 21.65 9.00 5.15
CA GLU A 280 21.35 10.18 5.97
C GLU A 280 20.36 9.84 7.09
N GLY A 281 20.62 10.32 8.30
CA GLY A 281 19.78 10.05 9.48
C GLY A 281 19.97 8.65 10.09
N THR A 282 21.07 7.94 9.79
CA THR A 282 21.40 6.64 10.40
C THR A 282 21.26 6.70 11.93
N GLY A 283 20.54 5.72 12.50
CA GLY A 283 20.28 5.62 13.95
C GLY A 283 19.06 6.40 14.43
N ILE A 284 18.48 7.30 13.61
CA ILE A 284 17.26 8.06 13.90
C ILE A 284 16.05 7.28 13.35
N GLU A 285 14.87 7.41 13.98
CA GLU A 285 13.63 6.80 13.49
C GLU A 285 13.31 7.33 12.08
N ARG A 286 13.04 6.41 11.13
CA ARG A 286 12.75 6.75 9.72
C ARG A 286 11.59 7.73 9.58
N LEU A 287 10.52 7.52 10.35
CA LEU A 287 9.34 8.40 10.31
C LEU A 287 9.71 9.81 10.77
N LYS A 288 10.56 9.96 11.79
CA LYS A 288 11.04 11.27 12.23
C LYS A 288 11.83 11.98 11.14
N VAL A 289 12.78 11.29 10.50
CA VAL A 289 13.58 11.85 9.40
C VAL A 289 12.70 12.30 8.23
N ILE A 290 11.70 11.49 7.86
CA ILE A 290 10.79 11.80 6.74
C ILE A 290 9.83 12.93 7.13
N HIS A 291 9.35 12.96 8.37
CA HIS A 291 8.43 14.00 8.86
C HIS A 291 9.02 15.41 8.75
N GLU A 292 10.30 15.57 9.00
CA GLU A 292 10.96 16.88 8.85
C GLU A 292 10.90 17.43 7.39
N LEU A 293 10.68 16.56 6.40
CA LEU A 293 10.54 16.95 5.00
C LEU A 293 9.07 17.20 4.61
N THR A 294 8.14 16.44 5.22
CA THR A 294 6.70 16.45 4.87
C THR A 294 5.89 17.44 5.70
N LYS A 295 6.35 17.76 6.91
CA LYS A 295 5.68 18.62 7.88
C LYS A 295 5.19 19.93 7.27
N GLY A 296 3.90 20.19 7.41
CA GLY A 296 3.23 21.39 6.90
C GLY A 296 3.06 21.43 5.35
N LYS A 297 3.40 20.36 4.63
CA LYS A 297 3.27 20.26 3.17
C LYS A 297 2.32 19.15 2.76
N VAL A 298 2.62 17.92 3.15
CA VAL A 298 1.82 16.72 2.89
C VAL A 298 1.73 15.90 4.16
N ALA A 299 0.59 15.23 4.39
CA ALA A 299 0.44 14.39 5.56
C ALA A 299 1.31 13.13 5.47
N LEU A 300 1.82 12.64 6.61
CA LEU A 300 2.58 11.41 6.68
C LEU A 300 1.75 10.32 7.38
N ILE A 301 1.66 9.14 6.75
CA ILE A 301 1.04 7.94 7.34
C ILE A 301 2.15 6.99 7.77
N GLY A 302 2.20 6.68 9.07
CA GLY A 302 3.11 5.69 9.63
C GLY A 302 2.43 4.35 9.88
N VAL A 303 3.15 3.25 9.66
CA VAL A 303 2.68 1.88 9.91
C VAL A 303 3.81 1.03 10.48
N GLY A 304 3.45 -0.04 11.16
CA GLY A 304 4.37 -1.13 11.49
C GLY A 304 4.22 -1.67 12.92
N GLY A 305 3.78 -2.91 13.05
CA GLY A 305 3.82 -3.69 14.29
C GLY A 305 2.91 -3.23 15.44
N LEU A 306 2.01 -2.27 15.20
CA LEU A 306 1.10 -1.75 16.23
C LEU A 306 -0.05 -2.73 16.47
N ARG A 307 -0.20 -3.22 17.70
CA ARG A 307 -1.19 -4.24 18.05
C ARG A 307 -1.98 -3.93 19.32
N THR A 308 -1.37 -3.26 20.29
CA THR A 308 -2.00 -2.91 21.58
C THR A 308 -2.41 -1.45 21.60
N GLN A 309 -3.36 -1.10 22.45
CA GLN A 309 -3.75 0.31 22.66
C GLN A 309 -2.55 1.18 23.00
N GLN A 310 -1.62 0.68 23.83
CA GLN A 310 -0.41 1.42 24.19
C GLN A 310 0.47 1.69 22.97
N ASN A 311 0.66 0.70 22.08
CA ASN A 311 1.43 0.91 20.84
C ASN A 311 0.82 2.02 19.97
N PHE A 312 -0.51 2.07 19.86
CA PHE A 312 -1.19 3.12 19.12
C PHE A 312 -1.01 4.50 19.75
N THR A 313 -1.18 4.56 21.08
CA THR A 313 -0.99 5.80 21.84
C THR A 313 0.45 6.31 21.73
N ASP A 314 1.43 5.43 21.86
CA ASP A 314 2.85 5.78 21.74
C ASP A 314 3.13 6.31 20.31
N ALA A 315 2.62 5.63 19.29
CA ALA A 315 2.82 6.03 17.90
C ALA A 315 2.27 7.43 17.60
N ILE A 316 1.00 7.72 17.94
CA ILE A 316 0.38 9.01 17.64
C ILE A 316 1.01 10.15 18.46
N ASN A 317 1.48 9.85 19.69
CA ASN A 317 2.10 10.82 20.57
C ASN A 317 3.55 11.17 20.21
N THR A 318 4.20 10.40 19.31
CA THR A 318 5.51 10.80 18.78
C THR A 318 5.46 12.15 18.05
N GLY A 319 4.32 12.48 17.45
CA GLY A 319 4.18 13.61 16.53
C GLY A 319 4.98 13.44 15.24
N PHE A 320 5.48 12.23 14.94
CA PHE A 320 6.21 11.96 13.68
C PHE A 320 5.29 11.72 12.48
N THR A 321 4.00 11.55 12.69
CA THR A 321 3.03 11.31 11.62
C THR A 321 1.69 11.98 11.94
N GLU A 322 0.97 12.40 10.91
CA GLU A 322 -0.39 12.89 11.01
C GLU A 322 -1.39 11.75 11.15
N PHE A 323 -1.07 10.58 10.57
CA PHE A 323 -1.91 9.40 10.59
C PHE A 323 -1.14 8.15 11.00
N VAL A 324 -1.84 7.22 11.66
CA VAL A 324 -1.29 5.94 12.09
C VAL A 324 -2.11 4.80 11.48
N ALA A 325 -1.42 3.91 10.77
CA ALA A 325 -2.06 2.80 10.06
C ALA A 325 -1.91 1.48 10.83
N ALA A 326 -3.00 0.71 10.88
CA ALA A 326 -3.12 -0.54 11.60
C ALA A 326 -3.49 -1.70 10.69
N GLY A 327 -2.51 -2.49 10.23
CA GLY A 327 -2.76 -3.66 9.39
C GLY A 327 -3.27 -4.86 10.19
N VAL A 328 -2.38 -5.60 10.84
CA VAL A 328 -2.73 -6.83 11.59
C VAL A 328 -3.81 -6.58 12.64
N ALA A 329 -3.75 -5.45 13.36
CA ALA A 329 -4.76 -5.15 14.37
C ALA A 329 -6.16 -4.99 13.75
N SER A 330 -6.31 -4.38 12.57
CA SER A 330 -7.60 -4.27 11.89
C SER A 330 -8.08 -5.58 11.27
N MET A 331 -7.16 -6.50 10.93
CA MET A 331 -7.53 -7.85 10.54
C MET A 331 -8.17 -8.59 11.71
N LEU A 332 -7.50 -8.61 12.85
CA LEU A 332 -7.94 -9.33 14.06
C LEU A 332 -9.20 -8.71 14.69
N ASN A 333 -9.33 -7.38 14.65
CA ASN A 333 -10.39 -6.64 15.33
C ASN A 333 -11.26 -5.89 14.31
N ARG A 334 -12.45 -6.43 14.03
CA ARG A 334 -13.41 -5.83 13.10
C ARG A 334 -13.84 -4.42 13.50
N ASP A 335 -13.90 -4.19 14.78
CA ASP A 335 -14.34 -2.99 15.46
C ASP A 335 -13.19 -2.18 16.07
N LEU A 336 -11.98 -2.31 15.51
CA LEU A 336 -10.76 -1.67 16.04
C LEU A 336 -10.98 -0.19 16.35
N GLY A 337 -11.56 0.57 15.42
CA GLY A 337 -11.80 2.00 15.62
C GLY A 337 -12.73 2.29 16.79
N ILE A 338 -13.76 1.45 16.99
CA ILE A 338 -14.71 1.56 18.10
C ILE A 338 -14.01 1.22 19.43
N LEU A 339 -13.28 0.10 19.48
CA LEU A 339 -12.57 -0.33 20.69
C LEU A 339 -11.55 0.70 21.17
N LEU A 340 -10.81 1.29 20.24
CA LEU A 340 -9.87 2.37 20.56
C LEU A 340 -10.60 3.63 21.05
N LYS A 341 -11.72 3.99 20.41
CA LYS A 341 -12.54 5.17 20.79
C LYS A 341 -13.13 5.03 22.18
N GLU A 342 -13.56 3.84 22.55
CA GLU A 342 -14.14 3.52 23.84
C GLU A 342 -13.12 3.19 24.94
N ASN A 343 -11.82 3.30 24.63
CA ASN A 343 -10.73 2.94 25.54
C ASN A 343 -10.76 1.46 26.01
N LYS A 344 -11.26 0.58 25.15
CA LYS A 344 -11.39 -0.86 25.39
C LYS A 344 -10.20 -1.68 24.80
N GLY A 345 -9.00 -1.17 24.90
CA GLY A 345 -7.80 -1.82 24.36
C GLY A 345 -7.46 -3.17 25.00
N ASP A 346 -7.97 -3.45 26.20
CA ASP A 346 -7.92 -4.74 26.86
C ASP A 346 -8.70 -5.85 26.12
N LYS A 347 -9.65 -5.46 25.27
CA LYS A 347 -10.44 -6.37 24.42
C LYS A 347 -9.82 -6.63 23.05
N LEU A 348 -8.72 -5.99 22.70
CA LEU A 348 -8.06 -6.22 21.42
C LEU A 348 -7.50 -7.63 21.32
N LEU A 349 -7.89 -8.33 20.26
CA LEU A 349 -7.32 -9.61 19.90
C LEU A 349 -5.92 -9.39 19.31
N LEU A 350 -4.94 -10.13 19.82
CA LEU A 350 -3.52 -10.01 19.44
C LEU A 350 -3.07 -11.14 18.52
N GLU A 351 -3.81 -12.23 18.46
CA GLU A 351 -3.56 -13.42 17.64
C GLU A 351 -4.86 -14.00 17.09
N LEU A 352 -4.75 -14.82 16.07
CA LEU A 352 -5.82 -15.51 15.41
C LEU A 352 -6.10 -16.82 16.15
N ASP A 353 -7.35 -17.01 16.62
CA ASP A 353 -7.80 -18.24 17.25
C ASP A 353 -8.45 -19.16 16.20
N PRO A 354 -7.79 -20.30 15.83
CA PRO A 354 -8.33 -21.20 14.80
C PRO A 354 -9.66 -21.85 15.13
N GLU A 355 -10.01 -21.93 16.43
CA GLU A 355 -11.24 -22.54 16.89
C GLU A 355 -12.46 -21.63 16.75
N HIS A 356 -12.23 -20.32 16.48
CA HIS A 356 -13.25 -19.29 16.43
C HIS A 356 -13.20 -18.42 15.17
N PRO A 357 -13.33 -18.99 13.95
CA PRO A 357 -13.22 -18.23 12.69
C PRO A 357 -14.28 -17.13 12.55
N GLU A 358 -15.44 -17.30 13.17
CA GLU A 358 -16.55 -16.34 13.13
C GLU A 358 -16.20 -14.97 13.71
N LYS A 359 -15.21 -14.90 14.62
CA LYS A 359 -14.75 -13.64 15.24
C LYS A 359 -14.16 -12.67 14.23
N TYR A 360 -13.53 -13.18 13.17
CA TYR A 360 -12.72 -12.39 12.26
C TYR A 360 -13.43 -12.01 10.97
N ALA A 361 -14.48 -12.73 10.58
CA ALA A 361 -15.17 -12.59 9.29
C ALA A 361 -14.21 -12.57 8.10
N PHE A 362 -13.17 -13.43 8.15
CA PHE A 362 -12.23 -13.56 7.04
C PHE A 362 -12.90 -14.33 5.88
N PRO A 363 -12.70 -13.87 4.63
CA PRO A 363 -12.98 -14.70 3.48
C PRO A 363 -12.16 -16.00 3.55
N THR A 364 -12.73 -17.11 3.06
CA THR A 364 -12.08 -18.42 3.13
C THR A 364 -10.64 -18.45 2.58
N PRO A 365 -10.31 -17.79 1.43
CA PRO A 365 -8.93 -17.77 0.94
C PRO A 365 -7.97 -17.07 1.91
N LEU A 366 -8.39 -15.94 2.53
CA LEU A 366 -7.59 -15.24 3.51
C LEU A 366 -7.39 -16.08 4.79
N TRP A 367 -8.45 -16.73 5.27
CA TRP A 367 -8.38 -17.62 6.41
C TRP A 367 -7.37 -18.74 6.19
N ASN A 368 -7.47 -19.44 5.07
CA ASN A 368 -6.60 -20.56 4.73
C ASN A 368 -5.12 -20.16 4.64
N ILE A 369 -4.81 -19.01 4.03
CA ILE A 369 -3.42 -18.53 3.92
C ILE A 369 -2.85 -18.11 5.28
N CYS A 370 -3.67 -17.49 6.15
CA CYS A 370 -3.24 -17.15 7.51
C CYS A 370 -2.91 -18.39 8.35
N LEU A 371 -3.59 -19.51 8.12
CA LEU A 371 -3.35 -20.76 8.84
C LEU A 371 -2.27 -21.63 8.19
N SER A 372 -1.85 -21.35 6.97
CA SER A 372 -0.81 -22.13 6.28
C SER A 372 0.59 -21.83 6.82
N ASP A 373 1.52 -22.77 6.60
CA ASP A 373 2.94 -22.57 6.92
C ASP A 373 3.66 -21.66 5.91
N HIS A 374 2.94 -21.26 4.85
CA HIS A 374 3.39 -20.33 3.81
C HIS A 374 2.82 -18.92 3.99
N GLY A 375 2.28 -18.60 5.17
CA GLY A 375 1.78 -17.26 5.50
C GLY A 375 2.89 -16.21 5.39
N PHE A 376 2.52 -15.01 4.99
CA PHE A 376 3.45 -13.88 4.92
C PHE A 376 3.68 -13.32 6.33
N ASP A 377 4.87 -12.80 6.61
CA ASP A 377 5.25 -12.15 7.90
C ASP A 377 4.31 -11.02 8.36
N PHE A 378 3.48 -10.50 7.46
CA PHE A 378 2.51 -9.44 7.73
C PHE A 378 1.09 -9.96 8.03
N PHE A 379 0.88 -11.27 8.10
CA PHE A 379 -0.38 -11.85 8.57
C PHE A 379 -0.43 -11.95 10.11
N PRO A 380 -1.64 -12.06 10.68
CA PRO A 380 -1.80 -12.26 12.11
C PRO A 380 -1.06 -13.48 12.61
N PRO A 381 -0.42 -13.42 13.80
CA PRO A 381 0.07 -14.63 14.46
C PRO A 381 -1.12 -15.53 14.80
N VAL A 382 -0.88 -16.84 14.78
CA VAL A 382 -1.90 -17.86 15.05
C VAL A 382 -1.63 -18.48 16.41
N LYS A 383 -2.66 -18.55 17.27
CA LYS A 383 -2.63 -19.16 18.58
C LYS A 383 -2.12 -20.60 18.50
N GLY A 384 -1.15 -20.93 19.33
CA GLY A 384 -0.54 -22.26 19.37
C GLY A 384 0.46 -22.55 18.23
N LYS A 385 0.68 -21.66 17.28
CA LYS A 385 1.76 -21.75 16.30
C LYS A 385 2.95 -20.90 16.73
N THR A 386 4.11 -21.51 16.87
CA THR A 386 5.36 -20.75 17.03
C THR A 386 5.63 -20.02 15.74
N SER A 387 5.78 -18.68 15.78
CA SER A 387 6.19 -17.92 14.61
C SER A 387 7.54 -18.45 14.12
N ILE A 388 7.55 -19.11 12.99
CA ILE A 388 8.80 -19.50 12.33
C ILE A 388 9.47 -18.18 11.90
N LYS A 389 10.43 -17.72 12.71
CA LYS A 389 11.34 -16.66 12.30
C LYS A 389 12.18 -17.21 11.15
N LYS A 390 11.83 -16.86 9.91
CA LYS A 390 12.75 -17.00 8.78
C LYS A 390 13.54 -15.71 8.57
#